data_5132d6779b0ef0d9b3f7bb91bc651310
#
_entry.id   5132d6779b0ef0d9b3f7bb91bc651310
#
_cell.length_a   1.000
_cell.length_b   1.000
_cell.length_c   1.000
_cell.angle_alpha   90.00
_cell.angle_beta   90.00
_cell.angle_gamma   90.00
#
_symmetry.space_group_name_H-M   'P 1'
#
loop_
_entity.id
_entity.type
_entity.pdbx_description
1 polymer ?
#
loop_
_entity_poly.entity_id
_entity_poly.type
_entity_poly.pdbx_seq_one_letter_code
_entity_poly.pdbx_strand_id
1 'polypeptide(L)'
;VTTTNAAAKAGYDLIKKHVADLPVEGVIFTHPHGDHYGGIAAIREGSSKKDFEIIAPKGFMASAQNENVLAGVAMTRRATYMYGLQLEPSVTGNLGCGLGQAMSTGSKGIARPTIEIETTGEKHTIDGVEMEFVYVLDTEAPVEIMVWFPQMKAFCTAEDMTHNMHNLQTLRGAKVRNGLLWSKAVDTAIERYGDEVEVSFATHHWPTWGNERIVDYWEAQRDLYRYLHDQTLHMANRGLTPNEIAEEMQLPASLASQFHCRGYYGTLSHNVKSQYDLYFGWFDGNPAHLNPLPPTELGTKYVEAIGGAEKVLEVARASYDKGDYRWVATLLDHLVFAEPQNMEARRLLADTYTQLGYQAESGPWRNFYLTGARDLLKSDVPYTSQLINDGVLAQMDMGMLLDYCAIQLNGEKAADKEAVINIDFTDTNDKVVLILNNGVLNHRLNRQEKEADLTLSIAKMDFVKLFFGRTDTEALRNAGKIKMQGDEKAIEMLRCCFEAADSNFKIVLP
;
A
#
# COMPACT_ATOMS: atom_id res chain seq x y z
N VAL A 1 -12.34 -9.43 9.27
CA VAL A 1 -12.76 -8.54 8.19
C VAL A 1 -11.76 -8.67 7.05
N THR A 2 -12.23 -8.63 5.80
CA THR A 2 -11.40 -8.84 4.60
C THR A 2 -11.38 -7.59 3.71
N THR A 3 -10.72 -7.68 2.55
CA THR A 3 -10.55 -6.54 1.61
C THR A 3 -11.86 -5.91 1.16
N THR A 4 -12.91 -6.71 0.88
CA THR A 4 -14.16 -6.21 0.28
C THR A 4 -15.40 -6.67 1.03
N ASN A 5 -16.49 -5.93 0.88
CA ASN A 5 -17.77 -6.29 1.48
C ASN A 5 -18.28 -7.66 0.99
N ALA A 6 -18.06 -8.00 -0.27
CA ALA A 6 -18.49 -9.29 -0.81
C ALA A 6 -17.72 -10.46 -0.18
N ALA A 7 -16.40 -10.33 -0.05
CA ALA A 7 -15.57 -11.37 0.58
C ALA A 7 -15.86 -11.50 2.08
N ALA A 8 -16.02 -10.37 2.79
CA ALA A 8 -16.38 -10.38 4.21
C ALA A 8 -17.76 -10.99 4.46
N LYS A 9 -18.74 -10.69 3.60
CA LYS A 9 -20.07 -11.30 3.67
C LYS A 9 -20.00 -12.81 3.50
N ALA A 10 -19.28 -13.28 2.48
CA ALA A 10 -19.13 -14.71 2.22
C ALA A 10 -18.48 -15.45 3.40
N GLY A 11 -17.41 -14.91 3.96
CA GLY A 11 -16.75 -15.46 5.15
C GLY A 11 -17.67 -15.45 6.38
N TYR A 12 -18.38 -14.36 6.61
CA TYR A 12 -19.30 -14.26 7.73
C TYR A 12 -20.50 -15.23 7.60
N ASP A 13 -21.06 -15.36 6.40
CA ASP A 13 -22.13 -16.32 6.13
C ASP A 13 -21.67 -17.76 6.39
N LEU A 14 -20.43 -18.10 6.08
CA LEU A 14 -19.84 -19.43 6.41
C LEU A 14 -19.72 -19.63 7.93
N ILE A 15 -19.28 -18.63 8.68
CA ILE A 15 -19.23 -18.69 10.15
C ILE A 15 -20.64 -18.90 10.72
N LYS A 16 -21.62 -18.11 10.28
CA LYS A 16 -23.00 -18.28 10.72
C LYS A 16 -23.58 -19.68 10.42
N LYS A 17 -23.25 -20.22 9.28
CA LYS A 17 -23.74 -21.53 8.85
C LYS A 17 -23.06 -22.71 9.56
N HIS A 18 -21.76 -22.62 9.81
CA HIS A 18 -20.96 -23.78 10.24
C HIS A 18 -20.45 -23.70 11.68
N VAL A 19 -20.46 -22.50 12.31
CA VAL A 19 -20.00 -22.28 13.67
C VAL A 19 -21.17 -21.87 14.56
N ALA A 20 -21.65 -20.63 14.42
CA ALA A 20 -22.78 -20.11 15.19
C ALA A 20 -23.36 -18.85 14.54
N ASP A 21 -24.69 -18.71 14.56
CA ASP A 21 -25.40 -17.48 14.16
C ASP A 21 -25.64 -16.59 15.40
N LEU A 22 -24.57 -15.96 15.86
CA LEU A 22 -24.57 -15.05 17.01
C LEU A 22 -24.38 -13.61 16.57
N PRO A 23 -24.82 -12.61 17.39
CA PRO A 23 -24.51 -11.21 17.15
C PRO A 23 -22.99 -10.99 17.22
N VAL A 24 -22.48 -10.03 16.45
CA VAL A 24 -21.11 -9.53 16.61
C VAL A 24 -21.10 -8.54 17.77
N GLU A 25 -20.29 -8.79 18.78
CA GLU A 25 -20.16 -7.93 19.96
C GLU A 25 -18.95 -6.98 19.84
N GLY A 26 -17.91 -7.42 19.12
CA GLY A 26 -16.72 -6.61 18.86
C GLY A 26 -16.01 -7.00 17.58
N VAL A 27 -15.26 -6.05 17.02
CA VAL A 27 -14.37 -6.23 15.86
C VAL A 27 -13.01 -5.63 16.20
N ILE A 28 -11.95 -6.32 15.85
CA ILE A 28 -10.59 -5.82 15.99
C ILE A 28 -10.03 -5.54 14.60
N PHE A 29 -9.61 -4.29 14.36
CA PHE A 29 -8.74 -3.92 13.25
C PHE A 29 -7.31 -3.96 13.74
N THR A 30 -6.56 -4.97 13.35
CA THR A 30 -5.18 -5.15 13.82
C THR A 30 -4.26 -4.04 13.35
N HIS A 31 -4.44 -3.56 12.10
CA HIS A 31 -3.64 -2.52 11.48
C HIS A 31 -4.37 -1.86 10.29
N PRO A 32 -3.85 -0.75 9.73
CA PRO A 32 -4.57 0.10 8.76
C PRO A 32 -4.48 -0.36 7.30
N HIS A 33 -4.16 -1.61 6.98
CA HIS A 33 -4.22 -2.11 5.60
C HIS A 33 -5.64 -2.51 5.20
N GLY A 34 -5.99 -2.24 3.96
CA GLY A 34 -7.37 -2.32 3.47
C GLY A 34 -8.01 -3.71 3.49
N ASP A 35 -7.22 -4.76 3.51
CA ASP A 35 -7.67 -6.15 3.60
C ASP A 35 -8.03 -6.59 5.04
N HIS A 36 -7.74 -5.76 6.03
CA HIS A 36 -8.06 -6.04 7.42
C HIS A 36 -9.29 -5.26 7.95
N TYR A 37 -9.79 -4.26 7.19
CA TYR A 37 -10.97 -3.49 7.58
C TYR A 37 -12.00 -3.29 6.46
N GLY A 38 -11.63 -3.46 5.20
CA GLY A 38 -12.42 -3.04 4.03
C GLY A 38 -13.82 -3.62 3.93
N GLY A 39 -14.07 -4.79 4.50
CA GLY A 39 -15.37 -5.46 4.51
C GLY A 39 -16.27 -5.16 5.71
N ILE A 40 -15.94 -4.17 6.55
CA ILE A 40 -16.66 -3.90 7.81
C ILE A 40 -18.15 -3.60 7.61
N ALA A 41 -18.54 -2.97 6.51
CA ALA A 41 -19.94 -2.65 6.24
C ALA A 41 -20.79 -3.92 6.09
N ALA A 42 -20.26 -4.96 5.44
CA ALA A 42 -20.95 -6.24 5.30
C ALA A 42 -21.10 -6.99 6.64
N ILE A 43 -20.10 -6.91 7.53
CA ILE A 43 -20.20 -7.45 8.89
C ILE A 43 -21.29 -6.74 9.67
N ARG A 44 -21.31 -5.39 9.62
CA ARG A 44 -22.34 -4.58 10.29
C ARG A 44 -23.73 -4.86 9.74
N GLU A 45 -23.87 -4.99 8.42
CA GLU A 45 -25.14 -5.32 7.78
C GLU A 45 -25.61 -6.74 8.13
N GLY A 46 -24.71 -7.71 8.15
CA GLY A 46 -25.01 -9.13 8.40
C GLY A 46 -25.27 -9.48 9.86
N SER A 47 -24.75 -8.73 10.82
CA SER A 47 -24.97 -8.95 12.25
C SER A 47 -26.37 -8.52 12.68
N SER A 48 -26.96 -9.22 13.65
CA SER A 48 -28.22 -8.82 14.30
C SER A 48 -28.04 -7.58 15.19
N LYS A 49 -26.86 -7.42 15.82
CA LYS A 49 -26.43 -6.22 16.54
C LYS A 49 -25.62 -5.33 15.60
N LYS A 50 -25.95 -4.03 15.53
CA LYS A 50 -25.27 -3.06 14.64
C LYS A 50 -24.26 -2.19 15.38
N ASP A 51 -24.50 -1.94 16.66
CA ASP A 51 -23.68 -1.13 17.54
C ASP A 51 -22.75 -2.04 18.36
N PHE A 52 -21.70 -2.51 17.74
CA PHE A 52 -20.63 -3.28 18.36
C PHE A 52 -19.35 -2.45 18.47
N GLU A 53 -18.50 -2.79 19.42
CA GLU A 53 -17.22 -2.12 19.60
C GLU A 53 -16.26 -2.40 18.45
N ILE A 54 -15.49 -1.40 18.08
CA ILE A 54 -14.39 -1.53 17.11
C ILE A 54 -13.10 -1.11 17.80
N ILE A 55 -12.22 -2.08 18.03
CA ILE A 55 -10.91 -1.87 18.61
C ILE A 55 -9.89 -1.71 17.48
N ALA A 56 -8.99 -0.73 17.59
CA ALA A 56 -7.90 -0.54 16.66
C ALA A 56 -6.69 0.12 17.34
N PRO A 57 -5.48 0.07 16.75
CA PRO A 57 -4.35 0.81 17.27
C PRO A 57 -4.58 2.33 17.15
N LYS A 58 -4.09 3.10 18.10
CA LYS A 58 -4.08 4.57 18.00
C LYS A 58 -3.38 5.02 16.73
N GLY A 59 -3.98 5.99 16.04
CA GLY A 59 -3.49 6.46 14.74
C GLY A 59 -3.97 5.63 13.55
N PHE A 60 -4.82 4.63 13.75
CA PHE A 60 -5.38 3.78 12.70
C PHE A 60 -5.98 4.59 11.54
N MET A 61 -6.91 5.51 11.83
CA MET A 61 -7.59 6.29 10.80
C MET A 61 -6.62 7.14 9.98
N ALA A 62 -5.67 7.83 10.65
CA ALA A 62 -4.69 8.66 9.98
C ALA A 62 -3.76 7.83 9.07
N SER A 63 -3.32 6.66 9.53
CA SER A 63 -2.45 5.77 8.75
C SER A 63 -3.19 5.14 7.56
N ALA A 64 -4.42 4.64 7.76
CA ALA A 64 -5.23 4.05 6.71
C ALA A 64 -5.50 5.03 5.55
N GLN A 65 -5.73 6.31 5.89
CA GLN A 65 -6.00 7.35 4.91
C GLN A 65 -4.71 7.83 4.22
N ASN A 66 -3.64 8.07 4.96
CA ASN A 66 -2.38 8.59 4.41
C ASN A 66 -1.80 7.64 3.35
N GLU A 67 -1.60 6.38 3.67
CA GLU A 67 -1.02 5.41 2.73
C GLU A 67 -1.91 5.14 1.53
N ASN A 68 -3.21 4.91 1.75
CA ASN A 68 -4.09 4.41 0.71
C ASN A 68 -4.77 5.51 -0.11
N VAL A 69 -4.73 6.77 0.32
CA VAL A 69 -5.45 7.88 -0.32
C VAL A 69 -4.51 8.85 -1.01
N LEU A 70 -3.52 9.42 -0.33
CA LEU A 70 -2.68 10.49 -0.89
C LEU A 70 -1.92 10.04 -2.15
N ALA A 71 -1.28 8.87 -2.13
CA ALA A 71 -0.63 8.27 -3.29
C ALA A 71 -1.49 7.16 -3.93
N GLY A 72 -2.79 7.11 -3.62
CA GLY A 72 -3.66 5.98 -3.92
C GLY A 72 -3.73 5.58 -5.39
N VAL A 73 -3.71 6.53 -6.31
CA VAL A 73 -3.74 6.24 -7.76
C VAL A 73 -2.47 5.50 -8.18
N ALA A 74 -1.29 6.03 -7.83
CA ALA A 74 -0.02 5.40 -8.17
C ALA A 74 0.14 4.03 -7.50
N MET A 75 -0.20 3.94 -6.21
CA MET A 75 -0.14 2.66 -5.47
C MET A 75 -1.08 1.62 -6.07
N THR A 76 -2.29 2.01 -6.46
CA THR A 76 -3.24 1.10 -7.09
C THR A 76 -2.77 0.58 -8.43
N ARG A 77 -2.21 1.44 -9.28
CA ARG A 77 -1.64 1.01 -10.56
C ARG A 77 -0.49 0.02 -10.36
N ARG A 78 0.39 0.27 -9.39
CA ARG A 78 1.48 -0.65 -9.02
C ARG A 78 0.97 -1.93 -8.35
N ALA A 79 -0.12 -1.86 -7.58
CA ALA A 79 -0.78 -3.03 -7.00
C ALA A 79 -1.33 -4.00 -8.06
N THR A 80 -1.74 -3.50 -9.23
CA THR A 80 -2.11 -4.34 -10.37
C THR A 80 -1.01 -5.29 -10.80
N TYR A 81 0.23 -4.78 -10.80
CA TYR A 81 1.44 -5.57 -11.06
C TYR A 81 1.73 -6.52 -9.92
N MET A 82 1.80 -6.00 -8.69
CA MET A 82 2.20 -6.76 -7.52
C MET A 82 1.29 -7.98 -7.27
N TYR A 83 -0.01 -7.79 -7.43
CA TYR A 83 -1.00 -8.86 -7.19
C TYR A 83 -1.43 -9.59 -8.46
N GLY A 84 -0.90 -9.22 -9.63
CA GLY A 84 -1.19 -9.87 -10.90
C GLY A 84 -2.68 -9.84 -11.26
N LEU A 85 -3.38 -8.73 -10.98
CA LEU A 85 -4.85 -8.65 -11.10
C LEU A 85 -5.37 -8.83 -12.53
N GLN A 86 -4.51 -8.71 -13.51
CA GLN A 86 -4.82 -8.88 -14.93
C GLN A 86 -4.25 -10.18 -15.51
N LEU A 87 -3.62 -11.02 -14.70
CA LEU A 87 -3.11 -12.32 -15.10
C LEU A 87 -4.17 -13.40 -14.86
N GLU A 88 -4.27 -14.34 -15.78
CA GLU A 88 -5.14 -15.48 -15.61
C GLU A 88 -4.63 -16.41 -14.50
N PRO A 89 -5.49 -16.93 -13.63
CA PRO A 89 -5.14 -17.96 -12.65
C PRO A 89 -4.67 -19.25 -13.34
N SER A 90 -3.37 -19.46 -13.44
CA SER A 90 -2.77 -20.63 -14.12
C SER A 90 -1.30 -20.77 -13.77
N VAL A 91 -0.72 -21.92 -14.11
CA VAL A 91 0.72 -22.18 -13.94
C VAL A 91 1.62 -21.22 -14.75
N THR A 92 1.10 -20.64 -15.82
CA THR A 92 1.78 -19.64 -16.65
C THR A 92 1.39 -18.21 -16.34
N GLY A 93 0.41 -18.00 -15.48
CA GLY A 93 -0.10 -16.71 -15.04
C GLY A 93 0.07 -16.47 -13.54
N ASN A 94 -1.01 -16.06 -12.88
CA ASN A 94 -1.03 -15.83 -11.44
C ASN A 94 -1.19 -17.16 -10.69
N LEU A 95 -0.22 -17.50 -9.85
CA LEU A 95 -0.28 -18.65 -8.93
C LEU A 95 -0.71 -18.24 -7.52
N GLY A 96 -0.60 -16.96 -7.19
CA GLY A 96 -0.91 -16.40 -5.88
C GLY A 96 -0.17 -15.09 -5.63
N CYS A 97 -0.46 -14.52 -4.48
CA CYS A 97 0.08 -13.23 -4.05
C CYS A 97 1.11 -13.34 -2.92
N GLY A 98 1.47 -14.57 -2.50
CA GLY A 98 2.39 -14.82 -1.39
C GLY A 98 1.73 -14.79 0.00
N LEU A 99 0.68 -14.00 0.19
CA LEU A 99 -0.16 -13.97 1.41
C LEU A 99 -1.56 -14.60 1.20
N GLY A 100 -1.87 -14.99 0.00
CA GLY A 100 -3.12 -15.59 -0.40
C GLY A 100 -3.16 -15.85 -1.89
N GLN A 101 -4.23 -16.46 -2.38
CA GLN A 101 -4.35 -16.84 -3.80
C GLN A 101 -4.61 -15.65 -4.72
N ALA A 102 -5.46 -14.73 -4.29
CA ALA A 102 -5.82 -13.53 -5.07
C ALA A 102 -6.33 -12.42 -4.16
N MET A 103 -6.18 -11.18 -4.61
CA MET A 103 -6.82 -10.02 -3.98
C MET A 103 -8.27 -9.91 -4.47
N SER A 104 -9.22 -9.79 -3.55
CA SER A 104 -10.62 -9.56 -3.91
C SER A 104 -10.82 -8.11 -4.40
N THR A 105 -11.65 -7.96 -5.43
CA THR A 105 -12.08 -6.66 -5.98
C THR A 105 -13.52 -6.38 -5.63
N GLY A 106 -13.89 -5.12 -5.46
CA GLY A 106 -15.26 -4.70 -5.13
C GLY A 106 -15.34 -3.55 -4.15
N SER A 107 -16.53 -3.31 -3.61
CA SER A 107 -16.78 -2.24 -2.66
C SER A 107 -16.05 -2.47 -1.33
N LYS A 108 -15.51 -1.39 -0.79
CA LYS A 108 -14.78 -1.35 0.48
C LYS A 108 -15.38 -0.26 1.36
N GLY A 109 -15.20 -0.40 2.66
CA GLY A 109 -15.57 0.59 3.63
C GLY A 109 -14.48 0.77 4.68
N ILE A 110 -14.64 1.78 5.51
CA ILE A 110 -13.86 1.98 6.71
C ILE A 110 -14.82 2.43 7.81
N ALA A 111 -14.54 2.06 9.05
CA ALA A 111 -15.28 2.54 10.21
C ALA A 111 -14.31 3.12 11.24
N ARG A 112 -14.76 4.17 11.94
CA ARG A 112 -13.97 4.72 13.04
C ARG A 112 -13.95 3.74 14.21
N PRO A 113 -12.76 3.52 14.83
CA PRO A 113 -12.67 2.79 16.08
C PRO A 113 -13.48 3.46 17.19
N THR A 114 -14.06 2.65 18.08
CA THR A 114 -14.69 3.10 19.31
C THR A 114 -13.72 3.01 20.48
N ILE A 115 -12.73 2.12 20.37
CA ILE A 115 -11.64 1.92 21.34
C ILE A 115 -10.32 1.98 20.59
N GLU A 116 -9.41 2.83 21.04
CA GLU A 116 -8.05 2.93 20.50
C GLU A 116 -7.06 2.41 21.53
N ILE A 117 -6.20 1.47 21.14
CA ILE A 117 -5.12 0.91 21.96
C ILE A 117 -3.88 1.78 21.76
N GLU A 118 -3.30 2.25 22.87
CA GLU A 118 -2.17 3.18 22.87
C GLU A 118 -0.89 2.57 23.45
N THR A 119 -1.03 1.52 24.29
CA THR A 119 0.10 0.97 25.04
C THR A 119 0.06 -0.54 25.11
N THR A 120 1.25 -1.17 25.14
CA THR A 120 1.40 -2.60 25.39
C THR A 120 0.98 -2.94 26.82
N GLY A 121 0.19 -4.00 26.98
CA GLY A 121 -0.37 -4.47 28.25
C GLY A 121 -1.74 -3.89 28.58
N GLU A 122 -2.30 -3.06 27.71
CA GLU A 122 -3.68 -2.57 27.84
C GLU A 122 -4.67 -3.73 27.71
N LYS A 123 -5.72 -3.72 28.54
CA LYS A 123 -6.69 -4.83 28.65
C LYS A 123 -8.11 -4.34 28.40
N HIS A 124 -8.85 -5.14 27.65
CA HIS A 124 -10.29 -4.93 27.45
C HIS A 124 -11.04 -6.26 27.55
N THR A 125 -12.32 -6.17 27.90
CA THR A 125 -13.22 -7.33 27.93
C THR A 125 -14.46 -7.01 27.14
N ILE A 126 -14.77 -7.83 26.13
CA ILE A 126 -16.00 -7.72 25.34
C ILE A 126 -16.71 -9.07 25.39
N ASP A 127 -17.98 -9.08 25.77
CA ASP A 127 -18.81 -10.29 25.91
C ASP A 127 -18.14 -11.40 26.74
N GLY A 128 -17.43 -11.00 27.82
CA GLY A 128 -16.72 -11.92 28.71
C GLY A 128 -15.40 -12.43 28.17
N VAL A 129 -14.99 -12.08 26.96
CA VAL A 129 -13.68 -12.42 26.38
C VAL A 129 -12.66 -11.36 26.80
N GLU A 130 -11.68 -11.79 27.58
CA GLU A 130 -10.56 -10.95 28.00
C GLU A 130 -9.52 -10.86 26.89
N MET A 131 -8.99 -9.66 26.64
CA MET A 131 -7.96 -9.37 25.66
C MET A 131 -6.88 -8.49 26.29
N GLU A 132 -5.63 -8.81 26.03
CA GLU A 132 -4.49 -7.95 26.34
C GLU A 132 -3.73 -7.65 25.05
N PHE A 133 -3.36 -6.39 24.85
CA PHE A 133 -2.82 -5.91 23.58
C PHE A 133 -1.32 -5.63 23.64
N VAL A 134 -0.63 -5.95 22.55
CA VAL A 134 0.73 -5.47 22.27
C VAL A 134 0.62 -4.42 21.19
N TYR A 135 0.90 -3.16 21.53
CA TYR A 135 0.91 -2.04 20.60
C TYR A 135 2.30 -1.88 20.00
N VAL A 136 2.38 -1.92 18.68
CA VAL A 136 3.65 -1.85 17.93
C VAL A 136 3.61 -0.77 16.87
N LEU A 137 4.78 -0.25 16.51
CA LEU A 137 4.97 0.86 15.57
C LEU A 137 6.01 0.51 14.53
N ASP A 138 5.78 0.96 13.30
CA ASP A 138 6.71 0.85 12.17
C ASP A 138 7.18 -0.60 11.88
N THR A 139 6.30 -1.58 12.14
CA THR A 139 6.48 -2.99 11.81
C THR A 139 5.84 -3.29 10.46
N GLU A 140 4.87 -4.21 10.37
CA GLU A 140 4.14 -4.48 9.13
C GLU A 140 3.36 -3.24 8.65
N ALA A 141 2.84 -2.48 9.60
CA ALA A 141 2.17 -1.21 9.36
C ALA A 141 2.75 -0.09 10.25
N PRO A 142 2.44 1.20 9.96
CA PRO A 142 2.87 2.31 10.81
C PRO A 142 2.36 2.20 12.24
N VAL A 143 1.19 1.59 12.44
CA VAL A 143 0.59 1.25 13.73
C VAL A 143 -0.08 -0.11 13.64
N GLU A 144 0.13 -0.97 14.63
CA GLU A 144 -0.41 -2.33 14.66
C GLU A 144 -0.67 -2.78 16.09
N ILE A 145 -1.57 -3.75 16.29
CA ILE A 145 -1.81 -4.41 17.57
C ILE A 145 -1.85 -5.93 17.40
N MET A 146 -1.07 -6.63 18.20
CA MET A 146 -1.22 -8.06 18.45
C MET A 146 -2.12 -8.28 19.66
N VAL A 147 -2.78 -9.43 19.79
CA VAL A 147 -3.79 -9.65 20.81
C VAL A 147 -3.59 -11.00 21.52
N TRP A 148 -3.45 -10.96 22.84
CA TRP A 148 -3.47 -12.12 23.70
C TRP A 148 -4.87 -12.37 24.27
N PHE A 149 -5.34 -13.59 24.19
CA PHE A 149 -6.59 -14.10 24.75
C PHE A 149 -6.28 -15.08 25.89
N PRO A 150 -6.15 -14.62 27.16
CA PRO A 150 -5.64 -15.44 28.25
C PRO A 150 -6.51 -16.68 28.54
N GLN A 151 -7.82 -16.55 28.45
CA GLN A 151 -8.75 -17.66 28.71
C GLN A 151 -8.61 -18.81 27.70
N MET A 152 -8.14 -18.52 26.50
CA MET A 152 -7.96 -19.47 25.39
C MET A 152 -6.49 -19.84 25.18
N LYS A 153 -5.56 -19.20 25.87
CA LYS A 153 -4.11 -19.26 25.63
C LYS A 153 -3.77 -19.09 24.13
N ALA A 154 -4.49 -18.20 23.51
CA ALA A 154 -4.41 -17.93 22.08
C ALA A 154 -3.83 -16.54 21.81
N PHE A 155 -2.93 -16.45 20.84
CA PHE A 155 -2.29 -15.21 20.45
C PHE A 155 -2.54 -14.90 18.98
N CYS A 156 -3.15 -13.74 18.72
CA CYS A 156 -3.26 -13.18 17.39
C CYS A 156 -2.03 -12.33 17.10
N THR A 157 -1.20 -12.78 16.19
CA THR A 157 0.04 -12.10 15.81
C THR A 157 -0.16 -10.94 14.84
N ALA A 158 -1.41 -10.59 14.54
CA ALA A 158 -1.74 -9.64 13.48
C ALA A 158 -1.08 -10.05 12.15
N GLU A 159 -0.24 -9.22 11.56
CA GLU A 159 0.55 -9.58 10.38
C GLU A 159 2.07 -9.61 10.67
N ASP A 160 2.46 -9.32 11.91
CA ASP A 160 3.87 -9.30 12.33
C ASP A 160 4.55 -10.68 12.30
N MET A 161 3.79 -11.77 12.45
CA MET A 161 4.31 -13.13 12.35
C MET A 161 3.42 -13.97 11.43
N THR A 162 3.86 -14.17 10.20
CA THR A 162 3.18 -14.96 9.16
C THR A 162 4.06 -16.11 8.70
N HIS A 163 3.49 -17.12 8.00
CA HIS A 163 4.24 -18.30 7.54
C HIS A 163 5.06 -18.05 6.28
N ASN A 164 5.65 -16.85 6.16
CA ASN A 164 6.61 -16.50 5.11
C ASN A 164 7.53 -15.36 5.57
N MET A 165 8.56 -15.05 4.77
CA MET A 165 9.28 -13.79 4.86
C MET A 165 8.38 -12.68 4.31
N HIS A 166 7.89 -11.80 5.18
CA HIS A 166 7.15 -10.63 4.74
C HIS A 166 8.06 -9.61 4.06
N ASN A 167 7.52 -8.74 3.21
CA ASN A 167 8.29 -7.66 2.64
C ASN A 167 8.48 -6.50 3.65
N LEU A 168 9.68 -5.94 3.70
CA LEU A 168 9.99 -4.75 4.50
C LEU A 168 9.69 -3.44 3.77
N GLN A 169 9.35 -3.52 2.48
CA GLN A 169 8.74 -2.45 1.69
C GLN A 169 7.87 -3.08 0.62
N THR A 170 6.61 -2.72 0.55
CA THR A 170 5.71 -3.30 -0.44
C THR A 170 5.96 -2.70 -1.83
N LEU A 171 5.98 -3.54 -2.88
CA LEU A 171 6.26 -3.11 -4.25
C LEU A 171 5.20 -2.15 -4.83
N ARG A 172 3.96 -2.20 -4.31
CA ARG A 172 2.94 -1.22 -4.67
C ARG A 172 3.27 0.20 -4.21
N GLY A 173 4.02 0.31 -3.15
CA GLY A 173 4.36 1.55 -2.45
C GLY A 173 3.78 1.55 -1.04
N ALA A 174 4.60 1.89 -0.09
CA ALA A 174 4.28 2.14 1.31
C ALA A 174 5.52 2.74 1.99
N LYS A 175 5.40 3.17 3.23
CA LYS A 175 6.57 3.50 4.04
C LYS A 175 7.44 2.25 4.23
N VAL A 176 8.75 2.45 4.28
CA VAL A 176 9.69 1.37 4.60
C VAL A 176 9.46 0.92 6.04
N ARG A 177 9.38 -0.38 6.25
CA ARG A 177 9.19 -1.03 7.54
C ARG A 177 10.52 -1.24 8.22
N ASN A 178 10.54 -1.14 9.54
CA ASN A 178 11.77 -1.23 10.31
C ASN A 178 11.98 -2.66 10.83
N GLY A 179 12.91 -3.42 10.22
CA GLY A 179 13.21 -4.79 10.62
C GLY A 179 13.71 -4.93 12.06
N LEU A 180 14.39 -3.90 12.61
CA LEU A 180 14.79 -3.89 14.00
C LEU A 180 13.60 -3.76 14.96
N LEU A 181 12.67 -2.82 14.66
CA LEU A 181 11.47 -2.66 15.48
C LEU A 181 10.56 -3.88 15.36
N TRP A 182 10.47 -4.45 14.17
CA TRP A 182 9.71 -5.69 13.94
C TRP A 182 10.26 -6.85 14.77
N SER A 183 11.58 -7.09 14.75
CA SER A 183 12.18 -8.13 15.59
C SER A 183 11.94 -7.92 17.08
N LYS A 184 11.98 -6.67 17.56
CA LYS A 184 11.68 -6.34 18.94
C LYS A 184 10.20 -6.54 19.32
N ALA A 185 9.28 -6.29 18.38
CA ALA A 185 7.87 -6.54 18.60
C ALA A 185 7.58 -8.04 18.78
N VAL A 186 8.22 -8.87 17.93
CA VAL A 186 8.14 -10.33 18.08
C VAL A 186 8.76 -10.80 19.39
N ASP A 187 9.92 -10.26 19.77
CA ASP A 187 10.59 -10.59 21.04
C ASP A 187 9.73 -10.22 22.24
N THR A 188 9.03 -9.09 22.20
CA THR A 188 8.04 -8.71 23.22
C THR A 188 6.92 -9.73 23.36
N ALA A 189 6.43 -10.28 22.25
CA ALA A 189 5.40 -11.33 22.31
C ALA A 189 5.94 -12.64 22.91
N ILE A 190 7.17 -13.03 22.58
CA ILE A 190 7.85 -14.20 23.14
C ILE A 190 8.05 -14.01 24.66
N GLU A 191 8.60 -12.88 25.08
CA GLU A 191 8.86 -12.59 26.50
C GLU A 191 7.59 -12.60 27.35
N ARG A 192 6.48 -12.08 26.83
CA ARG A 192 5.24 -11.94 27.60
C ARG A 192 4.38 -13.18 27.59
N TYR A 193 4.34 -13.93 26.51
CA TYR A 193 3.34 -14.98 26.28
C TYR A 193 3.93 -16.31 25.82
N GLY A 194 5.23 -16.38 25.55
CA GLY A 194 5.90 -17.57 25.05
C GLY A 194 5.72 -18.79 25.96
N ASP A 195 5.71 -18.61 27.28
CA ASP A 195 5.53 -19.73 28.25
C ASP A 195 4.10 -20.26 28.30
N GLU A 196 3.10 -19.49 27.87
CA GLU A 196 1.67 -19.81 28.06
C GLU A 196 0.92 -20.10 26.77
N VAL A 197 1.41 -19.65 25.60
CA VAL A 197 0.70 -19.73 24.33
C VAL A 197 0.53 -21.19 23.88
N GLU A 198 -0.71 -21.56 23.51
CA GLU A 198 -1.03 -22.87 22.98
C GLU A 198 -1.56 -22.82 21.54
N VAL A 199 -2.06 -21.63 21.12
CA VAL A 199 -2.52 -21.35 19.76
C VAL A 199 -1.99 -20.02 19.29
N SER A 200 -1.33 -19.99 18.14
CA SER A 200 -0.93 -18.77 17.44
C SER A 200 -1.65 -18.69 16.11
N PHE A 201 -2.21 -17.51 15.78
CA PHE A 201 -2.84 -17.26 14.47
C PHE A 201 -2.57 -15.83 14.03
N ALA A 202 -2.46 -15.67 12.72
CA ALA A 202 -2.25 -14.40 12.05
C ALA A 202 -3.47 -14.01 11.22
N THR A 203 -3.46 -12.80 10.69
CA THR A 203 -4.49 -12.34 9.75
C THR A 203 -4.33 -12.95 8.35
N HIS A 204 -3.17 -13.55 8.07
CA HIS A 204 -2.88 -14.36 6.89
C HIS A 204 -2.36 -15.74 7.30
N HIS A 205 -2.51 -16.72 6.40
CA HIS A 205 -2.12 -18.12 6.57
C HIS A 205 -2.98 -18.86 7.60
N TRP A 206 -2.47 -19.95 8.10
CA TRP A 206 -3.18 -20.89 8.99
C TRP A 206 -2.66 -20.80 10.43
N PRO A 207 -3.47 -21.21 11.42
CA PRO A 207 -3.04 -21.24 12.82
C PRO A 207 -1.96 -22.30 13.07
N THR A 208 -1.17 -22.07 14.13
CA THR A 208 -0.19 -23.02 14.69
C THR A 208 -0.60 -23.42 16.09
N TRP A 209 -0.54 -24.71 16.41
CA TRP A 209 -0.84 -25.28 17.72
C TRP A 209 0.38 -25.94 18.36
N GLY A 210 0.46 -25.84 19.68
CA GLY A 210 1.51 -26.42 20.49
C GLY A 210 2.61 -25.40 20.80
N ASN A 211 2.84 -25.19 22.10
CA ASN A 211 3.73 -24.16 22.64
C ASN A 211 5.12 -24.18 22.00
N GLU A 212 5.84 -25.29 22.06
CA GLU A 212 7.20 -25.43 21.51
C GLU A 212 7.26 -25.01 20.03
N ARG A 213 6.33 -25.50 19.21
CA ARG A 213 6.28 -25.16 17.78
C ARG A 213 5.99 -23.69 17.53
N ILE A 214 5.18 -23.08 18.38
CA ILE A 214 4.83 -21.65 18.28
C ILE A 214 6.06 -20.81 18.64
N VAL A 215 6.73 -21.13 19.72
CA VAL A 215 7.93 -20.40 20.17
C VAL A 215 9.05 -20.53 19.13
N ASP A 216 9.34 -21.74 18.66
CA ASP A 216 10.32 -21.96 17.58
C ASP A 216 10.02 -21.11 16.33
N TYR A 217 8.74 -21.06 15.94
CA TYR A 217 8.28 -20.24 14.81
C TYR A 217 8.47 -18.74 15.07
N TRP A 218 8.09 -18.26 16.23
CA TRP A 218 8.24 -16.84 16.61
C TRP A 218 9.71 -16.43 16.70
N GLU A 219 10.56 -17.26 17.28
CA GLU A 219 12.01 -17.03 17.36
C GLU A 219 12.64 -16.95 15.98
N ALA A 220 12.27 -17.85 15.07
CA ALA A 220 12.79 -17.81 13.71
C ALA A 220 12.34 -16.54 12.95
N GLN A 221 11.10 -16.06 13.14
CA GLN A 221 10.62 -14.80 12.57
C GLN A 221 11.34 -13.59 13.18
N ARG A 222 11.53 -13.54 14.51
CA ARG A 222 12.33 -12.53 15.20
C ARG A 222 13.73 -12.44 14.61
N ASP A 223 14.40 -13.58 14.53
CA ASP A 223 15.79 -13.66 14.11
C ASP A 223 15.95 -13.34 12.61
N LEU A 224 14.96 -13.70 11.78
CA LEU A 224 14.92 -13.34 10.36
C LEU A 224 14.96 -11.82 10.17
N TYR A 225 14.03 -11.08 10.79
CA TYR A 225 13.98 -9.62 10.63
C TYR A 225 15.17 -8.92 11.27
N ARG A 226 15.66 -9.45 12.39
CA ARG A 226 16.88 -8.97 13.02
C ARG A 226 18.10 -9.18 12.13
N TYR A 227 18.24 -10.34 11.51
CA TYR A 227 19.33 -10.65 10.58
C TYR A 227 19.29 -9.74 9.35
N LEU A 228 18.11 -9.59 8.75
CA LEU A 228 17.93 -8.70 7.60
C LEU A 228 18.38 -7.27 7.90
N HIS A 229 17.97 -6.73 9.04
CA HIS A 229 18.36 -5.39 9.45
C HIS A 229 19.86 -5.29 9.75
N ASP A 230 20.36 -6.10 10.67
CA ASP A 230 21.71 -5.97 11.20
C ASP A 230 22.78 -6.27 10.13
N GLN A 231 22.57 -7.28 9.29
CA GLN A 231 23.51 -7.62 8.23
C GLN A 231 23.47 -6.62 7.08
N THR A 232 22.33 -6.05 6.74
CA THR A 232 22.27 -4.97 5.76
C THR A 232 23.13 -3.79 6.20
N LEU A 233 22.98 -3.34 7.45
CA LEU A 233 23.78 -2.23 7.98
C LEU A 233 25.25 -2.58 8.16
N HIS A 234 25.56 -3.82 8.59
CA HIS A 234 26.94 -4.27 8.69
C HIS A 234 27.67 -4.18 7.33
N MET A 235 27.03 -4.63 6.26
CA MET A 235 27.63 -4.60 4.91
C MET A 235 27.63 -3.17 4.33
N ALA A 236 26.58 -2.38 4.55
CA ALA A 236 26.52 -0.97 4.13
C ALA A 236 27.62 -0.14 4.81
N ASN A 237 27.90 -0.37 6.11
CA ASN A 237 28.98 0.26 6.85
C ASN A 237 30.39 -0.14 6.35
N ARG A 238 30.47 -1.17 5.49
CA ARG A 238 31.70 -1.57 4.78
C ARG A 238 31.77 -1.00 3.37
N GLY A 239 30.78 -0.19 2.97
CA GLY A 239 30.75 0.52 1.71
C GLY A 239 30.02 -0.20 0.58
N LEU A 240 29.33 -1.31 0.84
CA LEU A 240 28.56 -2.01 -0.19
C LEU A 240 27.26 -1.25 -0.50
N THR A 241 26.93 -1.20 -1.77
CA THR A 241 25.68 -0.67 -2.29
C THR A 241 24.49 -1.62 -2.03
N PRO A 242 23.23 -1.18 -2.08
CA PRO A 242 22.10 -2.07 -1.85
C PRO A 242 22.03 -3.24 -2.84
N ASN A 243 22.51 -3.07 -4.07
CA ASN A 243 22.56 -4.15 -5.05
C ASN A 243 23.64 -5.18 -4.72
N GLU A 244 24.82 -4.74 -4.31
CA GLU A 244 25.92 -5.64 -3.89
C GLU A 244 25.53 -6.43 -2.66
N ILE A 245 24.95 -5.77 -1.63
CA ILE A 245 24.47 -6.47 -0.43
C ILE A 245 23.41 -7.52 -0.79
N ALA A 246 22.48 -7.18 -1.69
CA ALA A 246 21.42 -8.10 -2.11
C ALA A 246 21.93 -9.33 -2.88
N GLU A 247 23.09 -9.24 -3.54
CA GLU A 247 23.75 -10.37 -4.22
C GLU A 247 24.59 -11.21 -3.26
N GLU A 248 25.26 -10.59 -2.29
CA GLU A 248 26.20 -11.28 -1.41
C GLU A 248 25.54 -11.90 -0.17
N MET A 249 24.44 -11.30 0.32
CA MET A 249 23.78 -11.74 1.56
C MET A 249 23.12 -13.10 1.36
N GLN A 250 23.36 -14.00 2.32
CA GLN A 250 22.71 -15.30 2.43
C GLN A 250 22.16 -15.49 3.84
N LEU A 251 20.98 -16.10 3.96
CA LEU A 251 20.46 -16.48 5.27
C LEU A 251 21.30 -17.62 5.85
N PRO A 252 21.55 -17.63 7.18
CA PRO A 252 22.06 -18.81 7.87
C PRO A 252 21.21 -20.04 7.58
N ALA A 253 21.84 -21.22 7.50
CA ALA A 253 21.15 -22.46 7.18
C ALA A 253 19.98 -22.76 8.13
N SER A 254 20.10 -22.37 9.40
CA SER A 254 19.04 -22.50 10.41
C SER A 254 17.77 -21.70 10.07
N LEU A 255 17.89 -20.53 9.46
CA LEU A 255 16.77 -19.73 8.98
C LEU A 255 16.33 -20.15 7.57
N ALA A 256 17.28 -20.38 6.65
CA ALA A 256 16.99 -20.73 5.27
C ALA A 256 16.21 -22.05 5.12
N SER A 257 16.37 -22.99 6.07
CA SER A 257 15.65 -24.26 6.11
C SER A 257 14.22 -24.14 6.63
N GLN A 258 13.85 -23.04 7.27
CA GLN A 258 12.51 -22.85 7.83
C GLN A 258 11.51 -22.42 6.77
N PHE A 259 10.35 -23.09 6.71
CA PHE A 259 9.29 -22.77 5.76
C PHE A 259 8.82 -21.32 5.88
N HIS A 260 8.63 -20.85 7.11
CA HIS A 260 8.15 -19.50 7.41
C HIS A 260 9.21 -18.39 7.24
N CYS A 261 10.46 -18.75 6.89
CA CYS A 261 11.51 -17.80 6.51
C CYS A 261 11.73 -17.75 4.98
N ARG A 262 10.89 -18.46 4.19
CA ARG A 262 11.00 -18.47 2.72
C ARG A 262 10.40 -17.21 2.08
N GLY A 263 10.94 -16.86 0.94
CA GLY A 263 10.65 -15.63 0.20
C GLY A 263 9.39 -15.68 -0.66
N TYR A 264 8.26 -16.16 -0.14
CA TYR A 264 7.02 -16.28 -0.93
C TYR A 264 6.30 -14.95 -1.16
N TYR A 265 6.51 -13.96 -0.30
CA TYR A 265 5.94 -12.60 -0.38
C TYR A 265 7.01 -11.53 -0.50
N GLY A 266 7.82 -11.30 0.55
CA GLY A 266 9.09 -10.60 0.43
C GLY A 266 10.15 -11.50 -0.21
N THR A 267 11.37 -10.98 -0.38
CA THR A 267 12.55 -11.77 -0.74
C THR A 267 13.76 -11.23 0.03
N LEU A 268 14.78 -12.04 0.20
CA LEU A 268 16.04 -11.57 0.81
C LEU A 268 16.58 -10.32 0.09
N SER A 269 16.72 -10.39 -1.24
CA SER A 269 17.19 -9.29 -2.08
C SER A 269 16.34 -8.02 -1.96
N HIS A 270 15.02 -8.17 -1.94
CA HIS A 270 14.07 -7.06 -1.81
C HIS A 270 14.19 -6.40 -0.42
N ASN A 271 14.19 -7.21 0.64
CA ASN A 271 14.21 -6.73 2.01
C ASN A 271 15.53 -6.04 2.38
N VAL A 272 16.65 -6.52 1.85
CA VAL A 272 17.96 -5.85 1.97
C VAL A 272 17.88 -4.42 1.40
N LYS A 273 17.37 -4.27 0.18
CA LYS A 273 17.21 -2.95 -0.46
C LYS A 273 16.29 -2.05 0.36
N SER A 274 15.24 -2.62 0.95
CA SER A 274 14.31 -1.89 1.81
C SER A 274 14.98 -1.41 3.10
N GLN A 275 15.79 -2.24 3.76
CA GLN A 275 16.51 -1.83 4.97
C GLN A 275 17.63 -0.82 4.67
N TYR A 276 18.25 -0.90 3.51
CA TYR A 276 19.18 0.14 3.04
C TYR A 276 18.44 1.47 2.85
N ASP A 277 17.30 1.47 2.14
CA ASP A 277 16.46 2.64 1.91
C ASP A 277 15.99 3.31 3.20
N LEU A 278 15.66 2.53 4.23
CA LEU A 278 15.23 3.04 5.53
C LEU A 278 16.23 4.02 6.17
N TYR A 279 17.54 3.79 5.98
CA TYR A 279 18.60 4.57 6.58
C TYR A 279 19.26 5.57 5.63
N PHE A 280 19.37 5.23 4.35
CA PHE A 280 20.13 6.01 3.37
C PHE A 280 19.25 6.67 2.30
N GLY A 281 17.97 6.29 2.21
CA GLY A 281 17.07 6.77 1.17
C GLY A 281 17.42 6.24 -0.22
N TRP A 282 16.92 6.93 -1.23
CA TRP A 282 17.04 6.51 -2.63
C TRP A 282 18.47 6.58 -3.21
N PHE A 283 19.36 7.37 -2.59
CA PHE A 283 20.69 7.65 -3.13
C PHE A 283 21.74 6.68 -2.56
N ASP A 284 22.44 6.00 -3.46
CA ASP A 284 23.47 4.99 -3.12
C ASP A 284 24.87 5.56 -2.83
N GLY A 285 25.03 6.90 -2.86
CA GLY A 285 26.28 7.60 -2.60
C GLY A 285 27.17 7.80 -3.83
N ASN A 286 26.89 7.17 -4.98
CA ASN A 286 27.66 7.34 -6.20
C ASN A 286 27.26 8.63 -6.94
N PRO A 287 28.18 9.61 -7.14
CA PRO A 287 27.86 10.86 -7.84
C PRO A 287 27.22 10.68 -9.22
N ALA A 288 27.51 9.60 -9.93
CA ALA A 288 26.92 9.30 -11.25
C ALA A 288 25.42 9.02 -11.18
N HIS A 289 24.92 8.58 -10.01
CA HIS A 289 23.51 8.27 -9.78
C HIS A 289 22.73 9.43 -9.12
N LEU A 290 23.42 10.57 -8.81
CA LEU A 290 22.78 11.70 -8.15
C LEU A 290 21.76 12.41 -9.05
N ASN A 291 22.06 12.56 -10.34
CA ASN A 291 21.21 13.25 -11.31
C ASN A 291 21.25 12.55 -12.66
N PRO A 292 20.69 11.33 -12.76
CA PRO A 292 20.66 10.58 -14.01
C PRO A 292 19.69 11.23 -15.02
N LEU A 293 19.92 10.97 -16.30
CA LEU A 293 18.98 11.38 -17.36
C LEU A 293 17.63 10.66 -17.19
N PRO A 294 16.52 11.29 -17.63
CA PRO A 294 15.23 10.60 -17.69
C PRO A 294 15.31 9.33 -18.56
N PRO A 295 14.44 8.30 -18.28
CA PRO A 295 14.57 6.98 -18.92
C PRO A 295 14.61 7.01 -20.47
N THR A 296 13.78 7.81 -21.11
CA THR A 296 13.74 7.90 -22.58
C THR A 296 15.04 8.47 -23.15
N GLU A 297 15.54 9.57 -22.57
CA GLU A 297 16.79 10.17 -23.03
C GLU A 297 17.99 9.26 -22.74
N LEU A 298 18.02 8.65 -21.55
CA LEU A 298 19.05 7.70 -21.17
C LEU A 298 19.05 6.49 -22.08
N GLY A 299 17.89 5.93 -22.38
CA GLY A 299 17.71 4.81 -23.30
C GLY A 299 18.24 5.12 -24.70
N THR A 300 17.89 6.30 -25.25
CA THR A 300 18.38 6.77 -26.56
C THR A 300 19.93 6.78 -26.59
N LYS A 301 20.55 7.35 -25.56
CA LYS A 301 22.02 7.42 -25.50
C LYS A 301 22.68 6.04 -25.37
N TYR A 302 22.11 5.12 -24.62
CA TYR A 302 22.62 3.74 -24.53
C TYR A 302 22.51 3.02 -25.87
N VAL A 303 21.37 3.14 -26.57
CA VAL A 303 21.15 2.53 -27.88
C VAL A 303 22.15 3.06 -28.92
N GLU A 304 22.37 4.39 -28.95
CA GLU A 304 23.37 5.02 -29.82
C GLU A 304 24.80 4.53 -29.51
N ALA A 305 25.18 4.50 -28.24
CA ALA A 305 26.52 4.11 -27.80
C ALA A 305 26.83 2.63 -28.07
N ILE A 306 25.82 1.76 -28.07
CA ILE A 306 25.99 0.33 -28.40
C ILE A 306 26.08 0.10 -29.91
N GLY A 307 25.58 1.03 -30.73
CA GLY A 307 25.63 0.93 -32.20
C GLY A 307 24.27 0.77 -32.87
N GLY A 308 23.20 1.20 -32.19
CA GLY A 308 21.83 1.21 -32.70
C GLY A 308 20.99 0.00 -32.30
N ALA A 309 19.69 0.06 -32.58
CA ALA A 309 18.70 -0.92 -32.15
C ALA A 309 19.00 -2.35 -32.59
N GLU A 310 19.46 -2.54 -33.83
CA GLU A 310 19.84 -3.88 -34.37
C GLU A 310 20.94 -4.52 -33.56
N LYS A 311 21.97 -3.72 -33.16
CA LYS A 311 23.07 -4.24 -32.35
C LYS A 311 22.65 -4.57 -30.93
N VAL A 312 21.76 -3.75 -30.35
CA VAL A 312 21.16 -4.04 -29.04
C VAL A 312 20.40 -5.37 -29.09
N LEU A 313 19.57 -5.58 -30.10
CA LEU A 313 18.81 -6.83 -30.29
C LEU A 313 19.71 -8.05 -30.50
N GLU A 314 20.78 -7.91 -31.27
CA GLU A 314 21.78 -8.98 -31.47
C GLU A 314 22.39 -9.41 -30.12
N VAL A 315 22.88 -8.44 -29.32
CA VAL A 315 23.47 -8.71 -28.01
C VAL A 315 22.44 -9.29 -27.04
N ALA A 316 21.22 -8.74 -27.05
CA ALA A 316 20.13 -9.20 -26.20
C ALA A 316 19.76 -10.66 -26.48
N ARG A 317 19.63 -11.06 -27.76
CA ARG A 317 19.34 -12.46 -28.13
C ARG A 317 20.45 -13.40 -27.69
N ALA A 318 21.71 -13.04 -27.96
CA ALA A 318 22.84 -13.86 -27.58
C ALA A 318 22.95 -14.05 -26.05
N SER A 319 22.52 -13.05 -25.27
CA SER A 319 22.47 -13.14 -23.81
C SER A 319 21.23 -13.91 -23.32
N TYR A 320 20.09 -13.76 -24.00
CA TYR A 320 18.86 -14.53 -23.72
C TYR A 320 19.10 -16.04 -23.88
N ASP A 321 19.77 -16.44 -24.96
CA ASP A 321 20.10 -17.85 -25.22
C ASP A 321 21.05 -18.46 -24.17
N LYS A 322 21.79 -17.62 -23.44
CA LYS A 322 22.63 -18.02 -22.30
C LYS A 322 21.88 -18.02 -20.96
N GLY A 323 20.65 -17.55 -20.94
CA GLY A 323 19.85 -17.43 -19.70
C GLY A 323 20.20 -16.20 -18.86
N ASP A 324 20.94 -15.22 -19.39
CA ASP A 324 21.31 -13.99 -18.68
C ASP A 324 20.16 -12.95 -18.72
N TYR A 325 18.99 -13.37 -18.24
CA TYR A 325 17.73 -12.61 -18.37
C TYR A 325 17.76 -11.25 -17.64
N ARG A 326 18.47 -11.13 -16.52
CA ARG A 326 18.58 -9.84 -15.79
C ARG A 326 19.29 -8.79 -16.62
N TRP A 327 20.37 -9.18 -17.30
CA TRP A 327 21.08 -8.30 -18.22
C TRP A 327 20.23 -7.97 -19.46
N VAL A 328 19.57 -8.97 -20.05
CA VAL A 328 18.67 -8.76 -21.20
C VAL A 328 17.55 -7.79 -20.84
N ALA A 329 16.96 -7.92 -19.65
CA ALA A 329 15.94 -6.99 -19.18
C ALA A 329 16.44 -5.55 -19.12
N THR A 330 17.62 -5.32 -18.54
CA THR A 330 18.26 -3.99 -18.47
C THR A 330 18.51 -3.41 -19.87
N LEU A 331 19.08 -4.21 -20.75
CA LEU A 331 19.45 -3.79 -22.10
C LEU A 331 18.24 -3.42 -22.96
N LEU A 332 17.20 -4.27 -22.93
CA LEU A 332 15.98 -4.07 -23.71
C LEU A 332 15.06 -3.00 -23.11
N ASP A 333 15.11 -2.74 -21.81
CA ASP A 333 14.42 -1.61 -21.20
C ASP A 333 14.87 -0.29 -21.85
N HIS A 334 16.19 -0.09 -21.98
CA HIS A 334 16.71 1.08 -22.69
C HIS A 334 16.23 1.17 -24.15
N LEU A 335 16.20 0.05 -24.88
CA LEU A 335 15.75 0.05 -26.28
C LEU A 335 14.25 0.33 -26.39
N VAL A 336 13.43 -0.24 -25.51
CA VAL A 336 11.96 -0.03 -25.50
C VAL A 336 11.62 1.41 -25.13
N PHE A 337 12.36 2.04 -24.22
CA PHE A 337 12.18 3.45 -23.89
C PHE A 337 12.69 4.39 -25.00
N ALA A 338 13.74 4.03 -25.73
CA ALA A 338 14.23 4.76 -26.89
C ALA A 338 13.29 4.62 -28.10
N GLU A 339 12.80 3.40 -28.34
CA GLU A 339 11.97 3.04 -29.51
C GLU A 339 10.70 2.29 -29.08
N PRO A 340 9.69 2.95 -28.50
CA PRO A 340 8.51 2.28 -27.92
C PRO A 340 7.64 1.56 -28.97
N GLN A 341 7.82 1.82 -30.26
CA GLN A 341 7.14 1.13 -31.36
C GLN A 341 7.92 -0.09 -31.88
N ASN A 342 9.12 -0.35 -31.38
CA ASN A 342 9.93 -1.50 -31.77
C ASN A 342 9.32 -2.79 -31.18
N MET A 343 8.44 -3.41 -31.96
CA MET A 343 7.70 -4.61 -31.53
C MET A 343 8.59 -5.82 -31.32
N GLU A 344 9.78 -5.88 -31.94
CA GLU A 344 10.71 -6.96 -31.73
C GLU A 344 11.39 -6.85 -30.36
N ALA A 345 11.83 -5.65 -29.99
CA ALA A 345 12.37 -5.36 -28.67
C ALA A 345 11.33 -5.64 -27.58
N ARG A 346 10.07 -5.20 -27.77
CA ARG A 346 8.97 -5.43 -26.84
C ARG A 346 8.68 -6.92 -26.64
N ARG A 347 8.69 -7.73 -27.72
CA ARG A 347 8.45 -9.18 -27.61
C ARG A 347 9.59 -9.86 -26.86
N LEU A 348 10.84 -9.57 -27.20
CA LEU A 348 11.99 -10.19 -26.54
C LEU A 348 12.06 -9.78 -25.06
N LEU A 349 11.72 -8.53 -24.72
CA LEU A 349 11.62 -8.08 -23.32
C LEU A 349 10.48 -8.78 -22.59
N ALA A 350 9.32 -8.98 -23.22
CA ALA A 350 8.21 -9.72 -22.64
C ALA A 350 8.56 -11.19 -22.38
N ASP A 351 9.25 -11.84 -23.32
CA ASP A 351 9.77 -13.21 -23.13
C ASP A 351 10.79 -13.26 -21.98
N THR A 352 11.65 -12.25 -21.87
CA THR A 352 12.62 -12.11 -20.79
C THR A 352 11.95 -11.96 -19.44
N TYR A 353 10.95 -11.07 -19.32
CA TYR A 353 10.17 -10.92 -18.09
C TYR A 353 9.41 -12.21 -17.75
N THR A 354 8.93 -12.94 -18.74
CA THR A 354 8.28 -14.23 -18.53
C THR A 354 9.24 -15.23 -17.88
N GLN A 355 10.48 -15.32 -18.36
CA GLN A 355 11.51 -16.18 -17.76
C GLN A 355 11.83 -15.76 -16.31
N LEU A 356 12.05 -14.48 -16.08
CA LEU A 356 12.30 -13.95 -14.72
C LEU A 356 11.11 -14.19 -13.78
N GLY A 357 9.88 -14.07 -14.28
CA GLY A 357 8.67 -14.37 -13.52
C GLY A 357 8.58 -15.85 -13.14
N TYR A 358 8.92 -16.76 -14.04
CA TYR A 358 8.89 -18.22 -13.76
C TYR A 358 9.97 -18.66 -12.78
N GLN A 359 11.08 -17.93 -12.68
CA GLN A 359 12.16 -18.19 -11.74
C GLN A 359 11.94 -17.57 -10.37
N ALA A 360 10.98 -16.65 -10.23
CA ALA A 360 10.71 -15.96 -8.97
C ALA A 360 9.94 -16.87 -7.99
N GLU A 361 10.49 -17.07 -6.78
CA GLU A 361 9.80 -17.73 -5.67
C GLU A 361 8.68 -16.85 -5.10
N SER A 362 8.93 -15.52 -5.02
CA SER A 362 7.97 -14.54 -4.53
C SER A 362 6.81 -14.36 -5.50
N GLY A 363 5.57 -14.51 -5.01
CA GLY A 363 4.36 -14.23 -5.78
C GLY A 363 4.33 -12.80 -6.32
N PRO A 364 4.59 -11.75 -5.52
CA PRO A 364 4.72 -10.37 -6.00
C PRO A 364 5.77 -10.15 -7.09
N TRP A 365 6.96 -10.72 -6.97
CA TRP A 365 8.00 -10.61 -8.00
C TRP A 365 7.56 -11.28 -9.30
N ARG A 366 7.04 -12.49 -9.21
CA ARG A 366 6.46 -13.21 -10.35
C ARG A 366 5.39 -12.37 -11.04
N ASN A 367 4.46 -11.85 -10.27
CA ASN A 367 3.35 -11.07 -10.81
C ASN A 367 3.81 -9.76 -11.46
N PHE A 368 4.81 -9.08 -10.89
CA PHE A 368 5.40 -7.88 -11.51
C PHE A 368 5.99 -8.18 -12.88
N TYR A 369 6.81 -9.22 -12.98
CA TYR A 369 7.41 -9.60 -14.26
C TYR A 369 6.34 -10.02 -15.28
N LEU A 370 5.42 -10.89 -14.92
CA LEU A 370 4.41 -11.39 -15.85
C LEU A 370 3.40 -10.29 -16.28
N THR A 371 3.05 -9.38 -15.37
CA THR A 371 2.20 -8.22 -15.74
C THR A 371 2.97 -7.26 -16.65
N GLY A 372 4.26 -7.03 -16.40
CA GLY A 372 5.13 -6.26 -17.28
C GLY A 372 5.23 -6.87 -18.68
N ALA A 373 5.41 -8.18 -18.77
CA ALA A 373 5.41 -8.92 -20.05
C ALA A 373 4.09 -8.72 -20.81
N ARG A 374 2.96 -8.81 -20.11
CA ARG A 374 1.63 -8.57 -20.70
C ARG A 374 1.47 -7.14 -21.21
N ASP A 375 1.85 -6.14 -20.42
CA ASP A 375 1.67 -4.72 -20.76
C ASP A 375 2.59 -4.28 -21.90
N LEU A 376 3.73 -4.91 -22.10
CA LEU A 376 4.55 -4.74 -23.30
C LEU A 376 3.81 -5.14 -24.59
N LEU A 377 2.91 -6.13 -24.52
CA LEU A 377 2.22 -6.70 -25.68
C LEU A 377 0.77 -6.22 -25.84
N LYS A 378 0.13 -5.83 -24.73
CA LYS A 378 -1.30 -5.48 -24.66
C LYS A 378 -1.51 -4.20 -23.83
N SER A 379 -0.90 -3.10 -24.25
CA SER A 379 -0.85 -1.84 -23.49
C SER A 379 -2.19 -1.10 -23.33
N ASP A 380 -3.26 -1.54 -24.00
CA ASP A 380 -4.51 -0.77 -24.12
C ASP A 380 -5.66 -1.29 -23.24
N VAL A 381 -5.38 -2.19 -22.30
CA VAL A 381 -6.43 -2.68 -21.41
C VAL A 381 -6.52 -1.76 -20.19
N PRO A 382 -7.58 -0.94 -20.07
CA PRO A 382 -7.77 -0.07 -18.94
C PRO A 382 -7.85 -0.89 -17.64
N TYR A 383 -7.19 -0.40 -16.62
CA TYR A 383 -7.41 -0.86 -15.26
C TYR A 383 -8.25 0.16 -14.50
N THR A 384 -9.44 -0.23 -14.10
CA THR A 384 -10.30 0.58 -13.25
C THR A 384 -10.23 0.06 -11.81
N SER A 385 -9.49 0.75 -10.95
CA SER A 385 -9.57 0.54 -9.51
C SER A 385 -10.34 1.67 -8.86
N GLN A 386 -11.21 1.30 -7.93
CA GLN A 386 -11.97 2.23 -7.09
C GLN A 386 -11.48 2.14 -5.64
N LEU A 387 -10.17 2.37 -5.40
CA LEU A 387 -9.66 2.43 -4.02
C LEU A 387 -10.24 3.62 -3.26
N ILE A 388 -10.45 4.74 -3.95
CA ILE A 388 -11.03 5.95 -3.36
C ILE A 388 -12.46 6.08 -3.86
N ASN A 389 -13.41 5.77 -3.00
CA ASN A 389 -14.84 5.91 -3.27
C ASN A 389 -15.47 6.92 -2.31
N ASP A 390 -16.71 7.31 -2.59
CA ASP A 390 -17.43 8.29 -1.77
C ASP A 390 -17.56 7.88 -0.29
N GLY A 391 -17.59 6.57 0.00
CA GLY A 391 -17.63 6.07 1.39
C GLY A 391 -16.33 6.33 2.14
N VAL A 392 -15.17 6.18 1.49
CA VAL A 392 -13.88 6.51 2.07
C VAL A 392 -13.76 8.01 2.27
N LEU A 393 -14.05 8.82 1.26
CA LEU A 393 -13.98 10.28 1.32
C LEU A 393 -14.91 10.87 2.40
N ALA A 394 -16.09 10.28 2.59
CA ALA A 394 -17.02 10.71 3.62
C ALA A 394 -16.48 10.50 5.04
N GLN A 395 -15.69 9.45 5.27
CA GLN A 395 -15.11 9.12 6.58
C GLN A 395 -13.78 9.83 6.87
N MET A 396 -13.14 10.45 5.87
CA MET A 396 -11.92 11.22 6.09
C MET A 396 -12.15 12.38 7.05
N ASP A 397 -11.16 12.69 7.89
CA ASP A 397 -11.18 13.97 8.58
C ASP A 397 -11.00 15.14 7.59
N MET A 398 -11.40 16.34 8.03
CA MET A 398 -11.43 17.49 7.11
C MET A 398 -10.04 17.90 6.63
N GLY A 399 -9.02 17.86 7.49
CA GLY A 399 -7.65 18.22 7.12
C GLY A 399 -7.12 17.32 6.01
N MET A 400 -7.26 16.01 6.19
CA MET A 400 -6.79 15.04 5.22
C MET A 400 -7.58 15.08 3.89
N LEU A 401 -8.89 15.34 3.94
CA LEU A 401 -9.67 15.55 2.73
C LEU A 401 -9.14 16.74 1.93
N LEU A 402 -8.78 17.83 2.61
CA LEU A 402 -8.25 19.02 1.95
C LEU A 402 -6.83 18.81 1.44
N ASP A 403 -5.99 18.06 2.16
CA ASP A 403 -4.67 17.62 1.66
C ASP A 403 -4.82 16.77 0.39
N TYR A 404 -5.78 15.85 0.38
CA TYR A 404 -6.08 15.05 -0.81
C TYR A 404 -6.56 15.92 -1.98
N CYS A 405 -7.38 16.93 -1.73
CA CYS A 405 -7.75 17.91 -2.74
C CYS A 405 -6.53 18.67 -3.25
N ALA A 406 -5.64 19.13 -2.36
CA ALA A 406 -4.46 19.90 -2.73
C ALA A 406 -3.50 19.14 -3.67
N ILE A 407 -3.38 17.80 -3.52
CA ILE A 407 -2.57 16.95 -4.41
C ILE A 407 -3.09 16.92 -5.85
N GLN A 408 -4.37 17.20 -6.09
CA GLN A 408 -4.95 17.25 -7.42
C GLN A 408 -4.71 18.58 -8.15
N LEU A 409 -4.13 19.57 -7.45
CA LEU A 409 -3.82 20.87 -8.03
C LEU A 409 -2.64 20.76 -9.00
N ASN A 410 -2.79 21.24 -10.22
CA ASN A 410 -1.67 21.49 -11.13
C ASN A 410 -1.00 22.83 -10.77
N GLY A 411 0.20 22.74 -10.17
CA GLY A 411 0.95 23.89 -9.69
C GLY A 411 1.34 24.89 -10.80
N GLU A 412 1.61 24.41 -12.01
CA GLU A 412 1.93 25.27 -13.16
C GLU A 412 0.72 26.09 -13.60
N LYS A 413 -0.46 25.47 -13.67
CA LYS A 413 -1.73 26.17 -13.98
C LYS A 413 -2.14 27.16 -12.90
N ALA A 414 -1.68 26.95 -11.69
CA ALA A 414 -2.00 27.76 -10.52
C ALA A 414 -0.93 28.79 -10.16
N ALA A 415 0.22 28.78 -10.83
CA ALA A 415 1.42 29.53 -10.45
C ALA A 415 1.23 31.06 -10.31
N ASP A 416 0.37 31.64 -11.15
CA ASP A 416 0.06 33.06 -11.23
C ASP A 416 -1.31 33.42 -10.60
N LYS A 417 -1.92 32.50 -9.86
CA LYS A 417 -3.26 32.65 -9.29
C LYS A 417 -3.22 32.73 -7.78
N GLU A 418 -4.08 33.61 -7.25
CA GLU A 418 -4.26 33.78 -5.82
C GLU A 418 -5.75 33.77 -5.50
N ALA A 419 -6.10 33.12 -4.38
CA ALA A 419 -7.46 33.17 -3.82
C ALA A 419 -7.46 32.81 -2.34
N VAL A 420 -8.32 33.48 -1.58
CA VAL A 420 -8.65 33.16 -0.20
C VAL A 420 -10.13 32.81 -0.14
N ILE A 421 -10.46 31.55 0.17
CA ILE A 421 -11.85 31.07 0.18
C ILE A 421 -12.18 30.52 1.56
N ASN A 422 -13.14 31.15 2.22
CA ASN A 422 -13.75 30.60 3.43
C ASN A 422 -14.77 29.53 3.06
N ILE A 423 -14.77 28.41 3.80
CA ILE A 423 -15.76 27.36 3.65
C ILE A 423 -16.40 27.05 5.00
N ASP A 424 -17.73 27.07 5.03
CA ASP A 424 -18.57 26.57 6.11
C ASP A 424 -19.17 25.21 5.67
N PHE A 425 -18.68 24.13 6.26
CA PHE A 425 -19.26 22.80 6.01
C PHE A 425 -20.52 22.61 6.83
N THR A 426 -21.67 22.56 6.15
CA THR A 426 -23.00 22.64 6.78
C THR A 426 -23.43 21.37 7.52
N ASP A 427 -22.83 20.22 7.19
CA ASP A 427 -23.12 18.91 7.75
C ASP A 427 -22.14 18.45 8.85
N THR A 428 -20.92 19.01 8.88
CA THR A 428 -19.89 18.70 9.88
C THR A 428 -19.62 19.86 10.85
N ASN A 429 -20.13 21.06 10.53
CA ASN A 429 -19.86 22.33 11.25
C ASN A 429 -18.38 22.77 11.24
N ASP A 430 -17.57 22.18 10.38
CA ASP A 430 -16.20 22.60 10.19
C ASP A 430 -16.15 23.96 9.47
N LYS A 431 -15.26 24.84 9.94
CA LYS A 431 -14.94 26.09 9.30
C LYS A 431 -13.51 26.06 8.81
N VAL A 432 -13.31 26.34 7.54
CA VAL A 432 -12.02 26.22 6.88
C VAL A 432 -11.74 27.46 6.05
N VAL A 433 -10.48 27.85 5.95
CA VAL A 433 -10.01 28.73 4.89
C VAL A 433 -9.08 27.98 3.95
N LEU A 434 -9.34 28.07 2.66
CA LEU A 434 -8.40 27.66 1.60
C LEU A 434 -7.62 28.86 1.12
N ILE A 435 -6.33 28.69 0.92
CA ILE A 435 -5.40 29.74 0.46
C ILE A 435 -4.63 29.20 -0.73
N LEU A 436 -4.95 29.70 -1.92
CA LEU A 436 -4.20 29.44 -3.15
C LEU A 436 -3.18 30.57 -3.32
N ASN A 437 -1.91 30.23 -3.39
CA ASN A 437 -0.83 31.14 -3.71
C ASN A 437 0.43 30.37 -4.09
N ASN A 438 1.28 30.93 -4.96
CA ASN A 438 2.54 30.30 -5.40
C ASN A 438 2.35 28.87 -5.98
N GLY A 439 1.23 28.59 -6.62
CA GLY A 439 0.93 27.28 -7.20
C GLY A 439 0.60 26.18 -6.20
N VAL A 440 0.34 26.52 -4.93
CA VAL A 440 -0.02 25.55 -3.87
C VAL A 440 -1.35 25.92 -3.20
N LEU A 441 -2.10 24.90 -2.79
CA LEU A 441 -3.33 25.08 -2.03
C LEU A 441 -3.10 24.71 -0.57
N ASN A 442 -3.06 25.69 0.30
CA ASN A 442 -3.01 25.51 1.75
C ASN A 442 -4.40 25.59 2.35
N HIS A 443 -4.56 25.02 3.54
CA HIS A 443 -5.79 25.15 4.32
C HIS A 443 -5.50 25.39 5.80
N ARG A 444 -6.47 25.99 6.50
CA ARG A 444 -6.47 26.13 7.96
C ARG A 444 -7.83 25.73 8.49
N LEU A 445 -7.84 24.81 9.42
CA LEU A 445 -9.05 24.33 10.08
C LEU A 445 -9.45 25.27 11.22
N ASN A 446 -10.77 25.32 11.51
CA ASN A 446 -11.36 26.12 12.57
C ASN A 446 -11.04 27.63 12.48
N ARG A 447 -10.89 28.09 11.24
CA ARG A 447 -10.51 29.49 10.96
C ARG A 447 -11.23 30.01 9.71
N GLN A 448 -11.47 31.33 9.71
CA GLN A 448 -11.93 32.08 8.54
C GLN A 448 -11.19 33.42 8.45
N GLU A 449 -10.93 33.89 7.26
CA GLU A 449 -10.31 35.17 7.00
C GLU A 449 -11.37 36.26 6.75
N LYS A 450 -11.14 37.45 7.31
CA LYS A 450 -12.12 38.56 7.20
C LYS A 450 -12.22 39.12 5.79
N GLU A 451 -11.10 39.10 5.07
CA GLU A 451 -10.97 39.63 3.70
C GLU A 451 -10.83 38.50 2.70
N ALA A 452 -11.65 37.44 2.85
CA ALA A 452 -11.70 36.36 1.88
C ALA A 452 -12.39 36.83 0.59
N ASP A 453 -11.87 36.36 -0.56
CA ASP A 453 -12.47 36.64 -1.87
C ASP A 453 -13.87 36.04 -1.98
N LEU A 454 -14.06 34.86 -1.39
CA LEU A 454 -15.32 34.11 -1.41
C LEU A 454 -15.57 33.44 -0.05
N THR A 455 -16.81 33.47 0.41
CA THR A 455 -17.32 32.59 1.48
C THR A 455 -18.32 31.60 0.90
N LEU A 456 -18.11 30.32 1.14
CA LEU A 456 -18.86 29.21 0.60
C LEU A 456 -19.48 28.39 1.75
N SER A 457 -20.80 28.17 1.71
CA SER A 457 -21.48 27.24 2.61
C SER A 457 -21.98 26.02 1.80
N ILE A 458 -21.52 24.80 2.15
CA ILE A 458 -21.74 23.59 1.38
C ILE A 458 -21.59 22.35 2.28
N ALA A 459 -22.27 21.24 1.95
CA ALA A 459 -22.03 19.97 2.62
C ALA A 459 -20.73 19.33 2.12
N LYS A 460 -20.04 18.58 2.99
CA LYS A 460 -18.73 17.95 2.74
C LYS A 460 -18.70 17.17 1.41
N MET A 461 -19.66 16.29 1.21
CA MET A 461 -19.69 15.46 0.00
C MET A 461 -20.12 16.21 -1.27
N ASP A 462 -20.89 17.28 -1.16
CA ASP A 462 -21.21 18.15 -2.29
C ASP A 462 -19.98 19.00 -2.68
N PHE A 463 -19.15 19.43 -1.71
CA PHE A 463 -17.84 20.04 -1.96
C PHE A 463 -16.92 19.08 -2.71
N VAL A 464 -16.78 17.82 -2.26
CA VAL A 464 -16.00 16.79 -2.95
C VAL A 464 -16.45 16.61 -4.40
N LYS A 465 -17.76 16.51 -4.63
CA LYS A 465 -18.31 16.39 -6.00
C LYS A 465 -18.00 17.60 -6.87
N LEU A 466 -18.07 18.80 -6.29
CA LEU A 466 -17.75 20.05 -6.98
C LEU A 466 -16.29 20.10 -7.39
N PHE A 467 -15.38 19.77 -6.48
CA PHE A 467 -13.92 19.81 -6.74
C PHE A 467 -13.47 18.77 -7.76
N PHE A 468 -14.06 17.57 -7.74
CA PHE A 468 -13.72 16.51 -8.69
C PHE A 468 -14.55 16.56 -9.98
N GLY A 469 -15.21 17.68 -10.28
CA GLY A 469 -15.94 17.89 -11.54
C GLY A 469 -17.15 16.98 -11.75
N ARG A 470 -17.67 16.37 -10.65
CA ARG A 470 -18.86 15.50 -10.71
C ARG A 470 -20.17 16.28 -10.57
N THR A 471 -20.09 17.58 -10.34
CA THR A 471 -21.18 18.56 -10.32
C THR A 471 -20.59 19.95 -10.57
N ASP A 472 -21.43 20.94 -10.74
CA ASP A 472 -21.05 22.34 -10.88
C ASP A 472 -21.79 23.25 -9.89
N THR A 473 -21.36 24.50 -9.82
CA THR A 473 -21.93 25.50 -8.91
C THR A 473 -23.39 25.82 -9.22
N GLU A 474 -23.79 25.81 -10.50
CA GLU A 474 -25.16 26.09 -10.94
C GLU A 474 -26.12 24.96 -10.51
N ALA A 475 -25.75 23.72 -10.73
CA ALA A 475 -26.52 22.54 -10.31
C ALA A 475 -26.73 22.53 -8.78
N LEU A 476 -25.66 22.81 -8.00
CA LEU A 476 -25.75 22.87 -6.55
C LEU A 476 -26.60 24.04 -6.06
N ARG A 477 -26.53 25.20 -6.75
CA ARG A 477 -27.38 26.37 -6.43
C ARG A 477 -28.85 26.07 -6.69
N ASN A 478 -29.18 25.50 -7.83
CA ASN A 478 -30.57 25.13 -8.18
C ASN A 478 -31.13 24.09 -7.21
N ALA A 479 -30.29 23.23 -6.67
CA ALA A 479 -30.64 22.24 -5.63
C ALA A 479 -30.69 22.84 -4.21
N GLY A 480 -30.35 24.11 -4.00
CA GLY A 480 -30.27 24.76 -2.68
C GLY A 480 -29.17 24.24 -1.77
N LYS A 481 -28.12 23.59 -2.34
CA LYS A 481 -27.03 22.89 -1.65
C LYS A 481 -25.76 23.71 -1.46
N ILE A 482 -25.72 24.90 -2.07
CA ILE A 482 -24.57 25.82 -1.99
C ILE A 482 -25.06 27.24 -1.76
N LYS A 483 -24.36 27.98 -0.89
CA LYS A 483 -24.51 29.42 -0.74
C LYS A 483 -23.13 30.07 -0.93
N MET A 484 -23.08 31.14 -1.69
CA MET A 484 -21.85 31.87 -1.99
C MET A 484 -22.03 33.36 -1.70
N GLN A 485 -20.99 33.97 -1.12
CA GLN A 485 -20.92 35.39 -0.86
C GLN A 485 -19.51 35.90 -1.17
N GLY A 486 -19.39 36.84 -2.09
CA GLY A 486 -18.11 37.38 -2.58
C GLY A 486 -17.90 37.10 -4.07
N ASP A 487 -16.65 37.01 -4.51
CA ASP A 487 -16.30 36.78 -5.91
C ASP A 487 -16.41 35.29 -6.27
N GLU A 488 -17.50 34.91 -6.89
CA GLU A 488 -17.75 33.55 -7.33
C GLU A 488 -16.73 33.03 -8.38
N LYS A 489 -16.01 33.94 -9.06
CA LYS A 489 -14.95 33.53 -9.99
C LYS A 489 -13.78 32.86 -9.31
N ALA A 490 -13.57 33.10 -8.00
CA ALA A 490 -12.50 32.49 -7.23
C ALA A 490 -12.61 30.97 -7.19
N ILE A 491 -13.83 30.41 -7.02
CA ILE A 491 -14.04 28.94 -7.02
C ILE A 491 -13.88 28.34 -8.40
N GLU A 492 -14.37 29.00 -9.45
CA GLU A 492 -14.21 28.49 -10.81
C GLU A 492 -12.73 28.56 -11.26
N MET A 493 -12.00 29.61 -10.92
CA MET A 493 -10.57 29.72 -11.15
C MET A 493 -9.81 28.59 -10.45
N LEU A 494 -10.10 28.34 -9.18
CA LEU A 494 -9.49 27.25 -8.42
C LEU A 494 -9.78 25.90 -9.10
N ARG A 495 -11.02 25.62 -9.46
CA ARG A 495 -11.43 24.36 -10.15
C ARG A 495 -10.70 24.13 -11.46
N CYS A 496 -10.45 25.18 -12.25
CA CYS A 496 -9.71 25.09 -13.52
C CYS A 496 -8.23 24.66 -13.32
N CYS A 497 -7.71 24.77 -12.10
CA CYS A 497 -6.35 24.35 -11.79
C CYS A 497 -6.23 22.88 -11.39
N PHE A 498 -7.35 22.18 -11.18
CA PHE A 498 -7.32 20.75 -10.81
C PHE A 498 -7.21 19.85 -12.04
N GLU A 499 -6.48 18.76 -11.86
CA GLU A 499 -6.31 17.71 -12.86
C GLU A 499 -6.58 16.35 -12.25
N ALA A 500 -7.33 15.52 -12.99
CA ALA A 500 -7.51 14.13 -12.58
C ALA A 500 -6.21 13.35 -12.79
N ALA A 501 -5.84 12.52 -11.83
CA ALA A 501 -4.71 11.61 -11.98
C ALA A 501 -4.99 10.54 -13.03
N ASP A 502 -3.97 10.17 -13.80
CA ASP A 502 -4.04 9.05 -14.75
C ASP A 502 -3.87 7.72 -14.02
N SER A 503 -4.94 6.92 -13.94
CA SER A 503 -4.89 5.58 -13.32
C SER A 503 -4.27 4.52 -14.23
N ASN A 504 -4.02 4.83 -15.50
CA ASN A 504 -3.52 3.93 -16.54
C ASN A 504 -2.13 4.30 -17.04
N PHE A 505 -1.39 5.10 -16.29
CA PHE A 505 -0.02 5.45 -16.68
C PHE A 505 0.82 4.20 -16.96
N LYS A 506 1.71 4.31 -17.93
CA LYS A 506 2.57 3.19 -18.34
C LYS A 506 3.69 2.99 -17.33
N ILE A 507 4.10 1.74 -17.12
CA ILE A 507 5.21 1.38 -16.23
C ILE A 507 6.40 0.86 -17.03
N VAL A 508 6.16 0.03 -18.04
CA VAL A 508 7.18 -0.62 -18.88
C VAL A 508 7.32 0.01 -20.27
N LEU A 509 6.69 1.14 -20.48
CA LEU A 509 6.73 1.96 -21.70
C LEU A 509 6.80 3.43 -21.29
N PRO A 510 7.36 4.33 -22.14
CA PRO A 510 7.32 5.77 -21.89
C PRO A 510 5.91 6.36 -21.93
#